data_627056005bb5a1759ef4c6099f8650a0
#
_entry.id   627056005bb5a1759ef4c6099f8650a0
#
_cell.length_a   1.000
_cell.length_b   1.000
_cell.length_c   1.000
_cell.angle_alpha   90.00
_cell.angle_beta   90.00
_cell.angle_gamma   90.00
#
_symmetry.space_group_name_H-M   'P 1'
#
loop_
_entity.id
_entity.type
_entity.pdbx_description
1 polymer ?
#
loop_
_entity_poly.entity_id
_entity_poly.type
_entity_poly.pdbx_seq_one_letter_code
_entity_poly.pdbx_strand_id
1 'polypeptide(L)'
;MTEQGINHNQVEVCGRINSAFEYSHEIFGEGFYTVKLLVNRLSEATDEIPLLVSDRLIDVSKDYTGMLVRACGQFRSFNKHEENRNHLILSVFVRDLEFIDNMEGYRPNQIILDGFICKQPVYRMTPLGREICDILLAVNRSYGKSDYIPCICWGRNARFAGNLEIGSRIQLIGRIQSSEYQKRISENQLIK
;
A
#
# COMPACT_ATOMS: atom_id res chain seq x y z
N MET A 1 -22.43 -18.71 -15.71
CA MET A 1 -22.22 -18.03 -14.43
C MET A 1 -20.96 -17.20 -14.54
N THR A 2 -21.10 -15.91 -14.66
CA THR A 2 -19.98 -15.02 -14.45
C THR A 2 -19.66 -15.12 -12.96
N GLU A 3 -18.55 -15.75 -12.64
CA GLU A 3 -17.92 -15.57 -11.34
C GLU A 3 -17.70 -14.07 -11.18
N GLN A 4 -18.54 -13.43 -10.43
CA GLN A 4 -18.21 -12.13 -9.87
C GLN A 4 -16.98 -12.42 -9.01
N GLY A 5 -15.82 -12.18 -9.57
CA GLY A 5 -14.57 -12.40 -8.88
C GLY A 5 -14.65 -11.68 -7.54
N ILE A 6 -14.57 -12.45 -6.47
CA ILE A 6 -14.51 -11.90 -5.13
C ILE A 6 -13.35 -10.90 -5.15
N ASN A 7 -13.66 -9.64 -4.97
CA ASN A 7 -12.65 -8.60 -5.01
C ASN A 7 -11.89 -8.61 -3.68
N HIS A 8 -10.79 -9.33 -3.63
CA HIS A 8 -9.98 -9.52 -2.43
C HIS A 8 -9.12 -8.32 -2.07
N ASN A 9 -9.05 -7.32 -2.95
CA ASN A 9 -8.08 -6.24 -2.83
C ASN A 9 -8.62 -4.99 -3.52
N GLN A 10 -9.02 -4.02 -2.72
CA GLN A 10 -9.54 -2.75 -3.22
C GLN A 10 -8.85 -1.60 -2.52
N VAL A 11 -8.35 -0.66 -3.30
CA VAL A 11 -7.72 0.56 -2.82
C VAL A 11 -8.39 1.77 -3.44
N GLU A 12 -8.67 2.77 -2.62
CA GLU A 12 -9.02 4.12 -3.03
C GLU A 12 -8.13 5.11 -2.28
N VAL A 13 -7.37 5.91 -3.00
CA VAL A 13 -6.53 6.95 -2.43
C VAL A 13 -6.70 8.25 -3.21
N CYS A 14 -6.76 9.35 -2.48
CA CYS A 14 -6.83 10.69 -3.04
C CYS A 14 -5.72 11.53 -2.46
N GLY A 15 -5.01 12.23 -3.32
CA GLY A 15 -3.91 13.06 -2.88
C GLY A 15 -3.27 13.82 -4.03
N ARG A 16 -2.16 14.48 -3.73
CA ARG A 16 -1.41 15.26 -4.71
C ARG A 16 -0.22 14.47 -5.23
N ILE A 17 -0.05 14.48 -6.53
CA ILE A 17 1.13 13.91 -7.18
C ILE A 17 2.36 14.67 -6.70
N ASN A 18 3.36 13.94 -6.23
CA ASN A 18 4.57 14.49 -5.60
C ASN A 18 5.87 14.07 -6.29
N SER A 19 5.79 13.56 -7.48
CA SER A 19 6.97 13.21 -8.28
C SER A 19 6.66 13.20 -9.76
N ALA A 20 7.69 13.20 -10.59
CA ALA A 20 7.57 12.81 -11.98
C ALA A 20 7.36 11.29 -12.09
N PHE A 21 6.90 10.85 -13.26
CA PHE A 21 6.80 9.42 -13.56
C PHE A 21 8.19 8.83 -13.83
N GLU A 22 8.49 7.73 -13.17
CA GLU A 22 9.71 6.95 -13.41
C GLU A 22 9.38 5.61 -14.04
N TYR A 23 10.06 5.25 -15.12
CA TYR A 23 9.86 3.97 -15.78
C TYR A 23 10.16 2.81 -14.83
N SER A 24 9.25 1.85 -14.78
CA SER A 24 9.39 0.63 -13.98
C SER A 24 9.69 -0.58 -14.85
N HIS A 25 8.75 -0.95 -15.72
CA HIS A 25 8.86 -2.12 -16.59
C HIS A 25 7.84 -2.05 -17.71
N GLU A 26 7.94 -3.00 -18.63
CA GLU A 26 7.02 -3.16 -19.75
C GLU A 26 6.48 -4.59 -19.80
N ILE A 27 5.19 -4.72 -20.08
CA ILE A 27 4.53 -6.00 -20.30
C ILE A 27 3.74 -5.91 -21.61
N PHE A 28 4.09 -6.72 -22.58
CA PHE A 28 3.43 -6.78 -23.89
C PHE A 28 3.22 -5.41 -24.55
N GLY A 29 4.26 -4.57 -24.55
CA GLY A 29 4.21 -3.25 -25.14
C GLY A 29 3.53 -2.16 -24.30
N GLU A 30 3.01 -2.50 -23.14
CA GLU A 30 2.45 -1.56 -22.18
C GLU A 30 3.48 -1.17 -21.13
N GLY A 31 3.82 0.11 -21.07
CA GLY A 31 4.79 0.62 -20.10
C GLY A 31 4.14 0.94 -18.76
N PHE A 32 4.82 0.57 -17.69
CA PHE A 32 4.40 0.86 -16.32
C PHE A 32 5.39 1.79 -15.66
N TYR A 33 4.87 2.79 -14.97
CA TYR A 33 5.63 3.87 -14.34
C TYR A 33 5.25 4.01 -12.88
N THR A 34 6.22 4.37 -12.06
CA THR A 34 5.98 4.69 -10.67
C THR A 34 5.85 6.20 -10.48
N VAL A 35 4.95 6.59 -9.60
CA VAL A 35 4.75 7.98 -9.20
C VAL A 35 4.38 8.00 -7.71
N LYS A 36 4.76 9.04 -7.00
CA LYS A 36 4.47 9.20 -5.58
C LYS A 36 3.25 10.08 -5.38
N LEU A 37 2.38 9.65 -4.48
CA LEU A 37 1.17 10.37 -4.10
C LEU A 37 1.25 10.77 -2.64
N LEU A 38 1.06 12.05 -2.33
CA LEU A 38 0.93 12.53 -0.96
C LEU A 38 -0.53 12.51 -0.53
N VAL A 39 -0.81 11.75 0.51
CA VAL A 39 -2.15 11.61 1.07
C VAL A 39 -2.14 12.15 2.50
N ASN A 40 -2.99 13.13 2.77
CA ASN A 40 -3.11 13.73 4.09
C ASN A 40 -3.93 12.83 5.01
N ARG A 41 -3.43 12.65 6.24
CA ARG A 41 -4.23 12.06 7.33
C ARG A 41 -5.14 13.13 7.93
N LEU A 42 -6.11 12.70 8.74
CA LEU A 42 -6.91 13.61 9.56
C LEU A 42 -6.04 14.38 10.57
N SER A 43 -4.94 13.80 11.02
CA SER A 43 -3.86 14.52 11.70
C SER A 43 -3.02 15.28 10.67
N GLU A 44 -2.11 16.14 11.11
CA GLU A 44 -1.21 16.91 10.21
C GLU A 44 -0.20 16.03 9.45
N ALA A 45 -0.13 14.74 9.74
CA ALA A 45 0.78 13.81 9.08
C ALA A 45 0.33 13.50 7.65
N THR A 46 1.29 13.25 6.78
CA THR A 46 1.07 12.82 5.40
C THR A 46 1.68 11.45 5.16
N ASP A 47 1.02 10.69 4.28
CA ASP A 47 1.55 9.43 3.78
C ASP A 47 2.01 9.60 2.34
N GLU A 48 3.19 9.09 2.02
CA GLU A 48 3.68 9.02 0.66
C GLU A 48 3.43 7.62 0.12
N ILE A 49 2.50 7.51 -0.82
CA ILE A 49 2.05 6.23 -1.34
C ILE A 49 2.55 6.06 -2.78
N PRO A 50 3.36 5.02 -3.06
CA PRO A 50 3.78 4.75 -4.42
C PRO A 50 2.64 4.17 -5.24
N LEU A 51 2.44 4.73 -6.43
CA LEU A 51 1.49 4.26 -7.43
C LEU A 51 2.25 3.64 -8.60
N LEU A 52 1.73 2.56 -9.13
CA LEU A 52 2.18 1.98 -10.39
C LEU A 52 1.11 2.23 -11.45
N VAL A 53 1.45 2.99 -12.49
CA VAL A 53 0.50 3.51 -13.47
C VAL A 53 0.92 3.09 -14.88
N SER A 54 -0.05 2.59 -15.64
CA SER A 54 0.14 2.28 -17.06
C SER A 54 0.15 3.54 -17.92
N ASP A 55 1.00 3.55 -18.95
CA ASP A 55 1.02 4.62 -19.95
C ASP A 55 -0.27 4.72 -20.78
N ARG A 56 -1.15 3.72 -20.68
CA ARG A 56 -2.49 3.75 -21.28
C ARG A 56 -3.49 4.60 -20.50
N LEU A 57 -3.22 4.85 -19.21
CA LEU A 57 -4.11 5.62 -18.34
C LEU A 57 -3.85 7.12 -18.42
N ILE A 58 -2.61 7.53 -18.68
CA ILE A 58 -2.17 8.91 -18.60
C ILE A 58 -0.94 9.13 -19.48
N ASP A 59 -0.73 10.34 -19.93
CA ASP A 59 0.50 10.72 -20.63
C ASP A 59 1.65 10.88 -19.64
N VAL A 60 2.47 9.85 -19.54
CA VAL A 60 3.58 9.77 -18.57
C VAL A 60 4.76 10.67 -18.90
N SER A 61 4.76 11.30 -20.08
CA SER A 61 5.78 12.28 -20.47
C SER A 61 5.60 13.65 -19.83
N LYS A 62 4.42 13.90 -19.27
CA LYS A 62 4.07 15.15 -18.59
C LYS A 62 4.33 15.06 -17.09
N ASP A 63 4.59 16.21 -16.49
CA ASP A 63 4.72 16.35 -15.04
C ASP A 63 3.42 16.91 -14.45
N TYR A 64 2.80 16.15 -13.56
CA TYR A 64 1.56 16.50 -12.89
C TYR A 64 1.76 16.84 -11.42
N THR A 65 2.99 17.12 -11.00
CA THR A 65 3.32 17.42 -9.60
C THR A 65 2.42 18.56 -9.06
N GLY A 66 1.83 18.31 -7.89
CA GLY A 66 0.92 19.23 -7.23
C GLY A 66 -0.56 19.07 -7.60
N MET A 67 -0.87 18.29 -8.63
CA MET A 67 -2.25 18.04 -9.04
C MET A 67 -2.94 17.03 -8.14
N LEU A 68 -4.21 17.29 -7.83
CA LEU A 68 -5.05 16.43 -7.01
C LEU A 68 -5.67 15.33 -7.85
N VAL A 69 -5.45 14.07 -7.45
CA VAL A 69 -5.98 12.92 -8.17
C VAL A 69 -6.63 11.92 -7.21
N ARG A 70 -7.56 11.15 -7.77
CA ARG A 70 -8.13 9.96 -7.15
C ARG A 70 -7.63 8.74 -7.91
N ALA A 71 -7.05 7.81 -7.20
CA ALA A 71 -6.54 6.55 -7.76
C ALA A 71 -7.24 5.37 -7.11
N CYS A 72 -7.74 4.47 -7.94
CA CYS A 72 -8.37 3.22 -7.51
C CYS A 72 -7.64 2.04 -8.12
N GLY A 73 -7.49 0.97 -7.36
CA GLY A 73 -6.84 -0.22 -7.85
C GLY A 73 -6.64 -1.28 -6.77
N GLN A 74 -5.51 -1.95 -6.82
CA GLN A 74 -5.13 -3.00 -5.90
C GLN A 74 -3.79 -2.69 -5.26
N PHE A 75 -3.62 -3.11 -4.00
CA PHE A 75 -2.34 -3.00 -3.32
C PHE A 75 -1.53 -4.25 -3.60
N ARG A 76 -0.37 -4.09 -4.22
CA ARG A 76 0.44 -5.21 -4.68
C ARG A 76 1.83 -5.17 -4.08
N SER A 77 2.40 -6.35 -3.93
CA SER A 77 3.76 -6.54 -3.43
C SER A 77 4.62 -7.24 -4.48
N PHE A 78 5.89 -6.91 -4.50
CA PHE A 78 6.89 -7.70 -5.19
C PHE A 78 8.22 -7.65 -4.43
N ASN A 79 9.01 -8.71 -4.59
CA ASN A 79 10.34 -8.77 -4.00
C ASN A 79 11.36 -8.23 -5.00
N LYS A 80 12.07 -7.19 -4.62
CA LYS A 80 13.19 -6.65 -5.37
C LYS A 80 14.48 -7.28 -4.84
N HIS A 81 15.19 -7.95 -5.73
CA HIS A 81 16.51 -8.51 -5.41
C HIS A 81 17.58 -7.46 -5.70
N GLU A 82 18.18 -6.91 -4.67
CA GLU A 82 19.36 -6.05 -4.77
C GLU A 82 20.46 -6.63 -3.89
N GLU A 83 21.66 -6.71 -4.45
CA GLU A 83 22.93 -7.07 -3.77
C GLU A 83 22.78 -7.74 -2.38
N ASN A 84 22.39 -9.03 -2.34
CA ASN A 84 22.23 -9.84 -1.14
C ASN A 84 21.06 -9.48 -0.21
N ARG A 85 20.14 -8.62 -0.62
CA ARG A 85 18.93 -8.30 0.16
C ARG A 85 17.68 -8.40 -0.70
N ASN A 86 16.67 -9.02 -0.12
CA ASN A 86 15.33 -9.02 -0.67
C ASN A 86 14.54 -7.89 -0.03
N HIS A 87 14.08 -6.92 -0.82
CA HIS A 87 13.20 -5.87 -0.37
C HIS A 87 11.78 -6.15 -0.83
N LEU A 88 10.85 -6.15 0.11
CA LEU A 88 9.43 -6.16 -0.21
C LEU A 88 9.01 -4.74 -0.60
N ILE A 89 8.60 -4.58 -1.84
CA ILE A 89 8.09 -3.31 -2.36
C ILE A 89 6.58 -3.40 -2.50
N LEU A 90 5.90 -2.43 -1.91
CA LEU A 90 4.45 -2.30 -1.94
C LEU A 90 4.07 -1.07 -2.75
N SER A 91 3.07 -1.23 -3.62
CA SER A 91 2.55 -0.12 -4.42
C SER A 91 1.07 -0.34 -4.75
N VAL A 92 0.38 0.75 -5.04
CA VAL A 92 -0.97 0.69 -5.58
C VAL A 92 -0.87 0.47 -7.09
N PHE A 93 -1.32 -0.67 -7.56
CA PHE A 93 -1.51 -0.94 -8.97
C PHE A 93 -2.80 -0.24 -9.43
N VAL A 94 -2.65 0.87 -10.11
CA VAL A 94 -3.77 1.75 -10.46
C VAL A 94 -4.54 1.20 -11.65
N ARG A 95 -5.86 1.07 -11.49
CA ARG A 95 -6.78 0.71 -12.57
C ARG A 95 -7.53 1.92 -13.12
N ASP A 96 -7.91 2.82 -12.22
CA ASP A 96 -8.61 4.05 -12.55
C ASP A 96 -7.88 5.23 -11.94
N LEU A 97 -7.62 6.23 -12.74
CA LEU A 97 -6.98 7.48 -12.31
C LEU A 97 -7.78 8.65 -12.85
N GLU A 98 -8.21 9.53 -11.96
CA GLU A 98 -8.93 10.73 -12.35
C GLU A 98 -8.40 11.96 -11.63
N PHE A 99 -8.39 13.09 -12.32
CA PHE A 99 -8.12 14.38 -11.70
C PHE A 99 -9.39 14.90 -11.06
N ILE A 100 -9.29 15.39 -9.84
CA ILE A 100 -10.42 15.89 -9.07
C ILE A 100 -10.17 17.33 -8.62
N ASP A 101 -11.22 18.11 -8.44
CA ASP A 101 -11.11 19.52 -8.03
C ASP A 101 -10.98 19.66 -6.52
N ASN A 102 -11.63 18.77 -5.77
CA ASN A 102 -11.63 18.77 -4.31
C ASN A 102 -11.86 17.35 -3.78
N MET A 103 -11.76 17.20 -2.47
CA MET A 103 -11.88 15.91 -1.80
C MET A 103 -13.31 15.54 -1.37
N GLU A 104 -14.28 16.39 -1.65
CA GLU A 104 -15.67 16.16 -1.23
C GLU A 104 -16.25 14.89 -1.84
N GLY A 105 -16.83 14.04 -0.98
CA GLY A 105 -17.46 12.80 -1.38
C GLY A 105 -16.50 11.63 -1.64
N TYR A 106 -15.20 11.85 -1.51
CA TYR A 106 -14.19 10.81 -1.71
C TYR A 106 -13.58 10.35 -0.40
N ARG A 107 -13.15 9.10 -0.39
CA ARG A 107 -12.36 8.55 0.71
C ARG A 107 -10.88 8.75 0.41
N PRO A 108 -10.16 9.54 1.21
CA PRO A 108 -8.77 9.88 0.88
C PRO A 108 -7.82 8.70 0.98
N ASN A 109 -8.13 7.68 1.78
CA ASN A 109 -7.25 6.54 1.96
C ASN A 109 -8.02 5.37 2.56
N GLN A 110 -8.42 4.45 1.72
CA GLN A 110 -9.08 3.22 2.17
C GLN A 110 -8.53 2.02 1.43
N ILE A 111 -8.26 0.97 2.18
CA ILE A 111 -7.92 -0.33 1.65
C ILE A 111 -8.82 -1.40 2.24
N ILE A 112 -9.30 -2.29 1.39
CA ILE A 112 -10.08 -3.46 1.79
C ILE A 112 -9.33 -4.68 1.28
N LEU A 113 -8.92 -5.55 2.17
CA LEU A 113 -8.19 -6.78 1.87
C LEU A 113 -8.91 -7.98 2.43
N ASP A 114 -8.97 -9.04 1.64
CA ASP A 114 -9.42 -10.37 2.05
C ASP A 114 -8.29 -11.35 1.76
N GLY A 115 -7.77 -12.00 2.78
CA GLY A 115 -6.62 -12.85 2.62
C GLY A 115 -6.40 -13.79 3.80
N PHE A 116 -5.23 -14.42 3.80
CA PHE A 116 -4.88 -15.44 4.78
C PHE A 116 -3.67 -15.01 5.59
N ILE A 117 -3.71 -15.29 6.89
CA ILE A 117 -2.55 -15.14 7.77
C ILE A 117 -1.49 -16.16 7.34
N CYS A 118 -0.33 -15.69 6.91
CA CYS A 118 0.74 -16.56 6.41
C CYS A 118 1.97 -16.60 7.29
N LYS A 119 1.98 -15.84 8.38
CA LYS A 119 3.04 -15.81 9.37
C LYS A 119 2.42 -15.64 10.76
N GLN A 120 3.04 -16.22 11.79
CA GLN A 120 2.55 -16.06 13.15
C GLN A 120 2.42 -14.58 13.51
N PRO A 121 1.22 -14.12 13.92
CA PRO A 121 1.03 -12.74 14.35
C PRO A 121 1.92 -12.39 15.54
N VAL A 122 2.46 -11.18 15.55
CA VAL A 122 3.32 -10.69 16.62
C VAL A 122 2.58 -9.59 17.37
N TYR A 123 2.03 -9.94 18.52
CA TYR A 123 1.40 -9.00 19.42
C TYR A 123 2.46 -8.35 20.32
N ARG A 124 2.40 -7.04 20.44
CA ARG A 124 3.27 -6.27 21.32
C ARG A 124 2.58 -5.03 21.88
N MET A 125 3.11 -4.52 22.96
CA MET A 125 2.65 -3.27 23.54
C MET A 125 3.71 -2.19 23.33
N THR A 126 3.29 -1.01 22.86
CA THR A 126 4.22 0.11 22.68
C THR A 126 4.62 0.69 24.03
N PRO A 127 5.74 1.46 24.11
CA PRO A 127 6.14 2.13 25.36
C PRO A 127 5.07 3.06 25.93
N LEU A 128 4.16 3.56 25.08
CA LEU A 128 3.03 4.40 25.51
C LEU A 128 1.79 3.59 25.92
N GLY A 129 1.90 2.27 26.00
CA GLY A 129 0.81 1.40 26.44
C GLY A 129 -0.23 1.07 25.38
N ARG A 130 0.07 1.29 24.10
CA ARG A 130 -0.83 0.91 22.99
C ARG A 130 -0.58 -0.52 22.56
N GLU A 131 -1.66 -1.26 22.41
CA GLU A 131 -1.59 -2.62 21.87
C GLU A 131 -1.49 -2.58 20.35
N ILE A 132 -0.51 -3.28 19.79
CA ILE A 132 -0.36 -3.46 18.35
C ILE A 132 -0.09 -4.92 18.03
N CYS A 133 -0.48 -5.34 16.84
CA CYS A 133 -0.18 -6.66 16.31
C CYS A 133 0.28 -6.54 14.86
N ASP A 134 1.46 -7.08 14.60
CA ASP A 134 1.99 -7.17 13.24
C ASP A 134 1.53 -8.48 12.62
N ILE A 135 0.89 -8.40 11.48
CA ILE A 135 0.46 -9.57 10.70
C ILE A 135 0.98 -9.46 9.28
N LEU A 136 1.19 -10.60 8.65
CA LEU A 136 1.48 -10.69 7.22
C LEU A 136 0.31 -11.40 6.55
N LEU A 137 -0.34 -10.70 5.63
CA LEU A 137 -1.52 -11.18 4.93
C LEU A 137 -1.16 -11.60 3.51
N ALA A 138 -1.49 -12.83 3.15
CA ALA A 138 -1.40 -13.30 1.78
C ALA A 138 -2.73 -13.06 1.08
N VAL A 139 -2.72 -12.22 0.05
CA VAL A 139 -3.90 -11.86 -0.73
C VAL A 139 -3.76 -12.47 -2.13
N ASN A 140 -4.69 -13.32 -2.50
CA ASN A 140 -4.63 -14.00 -3.77
C ASN A 140 -4.97 -13.07 -4.94
N ARG A 141 -4.15 -13.15 -5.99
CA ARG A 141 -4.45 -12.59 -7.31
C ARG A 141 -5.07 -13.64 -8.19
N SER A 142 -5.68 -13.19 -9.28
CA SER A 142 -5.98 -14.06 -10.41
C SER A 142 -4.70 -14.76 -10.91
N TYR A 143 -4.83 -15.95 -11.45
CA TYR A 143 -3.73 -16.74 -12.05
C TYR A 143 -2.68 -17.26 -11.04
N GLY A 144 -3.08 -17.54 -9.81
CA GLY A 144 -2.25 -18.28 -8.85
C GLY A 144 -1.11 -17.50 -8.20
N LYS A 145 -1.07 -16.17 -8.35
CA LYS A 145 -0.13 -15.31 -7.65
C LYS A 145 -0.73 -14.79 -6.35
N SER A 146 0.12 -14.47 -5.40
CA SER A 146 -0.28 -13.85 -4.14
C SER A 146 0.54 -12.60 -3.85
N ASP A 147 -0.11 -11.63 -3.25
CA ASP A 147 0.55 -10.46 -2.68
C ASP A 147 0.71 -10.65 -1.18
N TYR A 148 1.88 -10.33 -0.65
CA TYR A 148 2.17 -10.41 0.78
C TYR A 148 2.18 -9.00 1.35
N ILE A 149 1.21 -8.69 2.18
CA ILE A 149 0.97 -7.34 2.66
C ILE A 149 1.14 -7.29 4.18
N PRO A 150 2.19 -6.62 4.68
CA PRO A 150 2.34 -6.37 6.10
C PRO A 150 1.25 -5.42 6.60
N CYS A 151 0.60 -5.78 7.69
CA CYS A 151 -0.46 -4.99 8.28
C CYS A 151 -0.19 -4.79 9.77
N ILE A 152 -0.55 -3.63 10.28
CA ILE A 152 -0.49 -3.31 11.71
C ILE A 152 -1.91 -3.13 12.23
N CYS A 153 -2.27 -3.94 13.21
CA CYS A 153 -3.55 -3.86 13.89
C CYS A 153 -3.38 -3.14 15.23
N TRP A 154 -4.37 -2.35 15.62
CA TRP A 154 -4.34 -1.51 16.81
C TRP A 154 -5.49 -1.85 17.78
N GLY A 155 -5.21 -1.75 19.08
CA GLY A 155 -6.23 -1.88 20.12
C GLY A 155 -6.95 -3.24 20.12
N ARG A 156 -8.27 -3.22 20.05
CA ARG A 156 -9.08 -4.45 20.00
C ARG A 156 -8.73 -5.33 18.80
N ASN A 157 -8.45 -4.73 17.66
CA ASN A 157 -8.05 -5.46 16.47
C ASN A 157 -6.70 -6.16 16.68
N ALA A 158 -5.79 -5.55 17.43
CA ALA A 158 -4.52 -6.18 17.80
C ALA A 158 -4.72 -7.40 18.68
N ARG A 159 -5.61 -7.34 19.67
CA ARG A 159 -5.94 -8.50 20.51
C ARG A 159 -6.55 -9.63 19.70
N PHE A 160 -7.49 -9.30 18.84
CA PHE A 160 -8.12 -10.26 17.94
C PHE A 160 -7.07 -10.92 17.01
N ALA A 161 -6.27 -10.10 16.36
CA ALA A 161 -5.25 -10.57 15.41
C ALA A 161 -4.17 -11.42 16.09
N GLY A 162 -3.79 -11.10 17.32
CA GLY A 162 -2.79 -11.85 18.09
C GLY A 162 -3.18 -13.28 18.40
N ASN A 163 -4.47 -13.60 18.36
CA ASN A 163 -5.01 -14.93 18.59
C ASN A 163 -5.26 -15.73 17.31
N LEU A 164 -5.01 -15.16 16.15
CA LEU A 164 -5.21 -15.84 14.88
C LEU A 164 -4.09 -16.82 14.59
N GLU A 165 -4.47 -17.93 14.00
CA GLU A 165 -3.52 -18.96 13.56
C GLU A 165 -3.13 -18.74 12.10
N ILE A 166 -1.95 -19.26 11.73
CA ILE A 166 -1.52 -19.34 10.33
C ILE A 166 -2.56 -20.11 9.52
N GLY A 167 -2.96 -19.59 8.38
CA GLY A 167 -4.01 -20.16 7.54
C GLY A 167 -5.40 -19.58 7.78
N SER A 168 -5.58 -18.79 8.83
CA SER A 168 -6.86 -18.11 9.09
C SER A 168 -7.17 -17.11 7.98
N ARG A 169 -8.41 -17.15 7.47
CA ARG A 169 -8.90 -16.18 6.51
C ARG A 169 -9.51 -14.99 7.24
N ILE A 170 -9.08 -13.79 6.88
CA ILE A 170 -9.62 -12.56 7.45
C ILE A 170 -9.92 -11.54 6.37
N GLN A 171 -10.86 -10.67 6.66
CA GLN A 171 -11.11 -9.46 5.91
C GLN A 171 -10.74 -8.26 6.80
N LEU A 172 -10.01 -7.32 6.23
CA LEU A 172 -9.69 -6.09 6.93
C LEU A 172 -10.03 -4.86 6.09
N ILE A 173 -10.35 -3.80 6.80
CA ILE A 173 -10.54 -2.47 6.24
C ILE A 173 -9.62 -1.54 7.00
N GLY A 174 -8.86 -0.76 6.27
CA GLY A 174 -7.90 0.14 6.88
C GLY A 174 -7.44 1.22 5.92
N ARG A 175 -6.26 1.72 6.18
CA ARG A 175 -5.58 2.72 5.34
C ARG A 175 -4.16 2.28 5.05
N ILE A 176 -3.62 2.78 3.96
CA ILE A 176 -2.19 2.61 3.62
C ILE A 176 -1.41 3.67 4.39
N GLN A 177 -0.39 3.24 5.08
CA GLN A 177 0.46 4.10 5.87
C GLN A 177 1.90 3.96 5.43
N SER A 178 2.53 5.08 5.13
CA SER A 178 3.98 5.13 4.94
C SER A 178 4.66 5.37 6.28
N SER A 179 5.78 4.70 6.50
CA SER A 179 6.65 4.99 7.64
C SER A 179 7.98 5.49 7.10
N GLU A 180 8.42 6.65 7.59
CA GLU A 180 9.79 7.06 7.42
C GLU A 180 10.66 6.18 8.31
N TYR A 181 11.31 5.20 7.69
CA TYR A 181 12.30 4.40 8.37
C TYR A 181 13.60 5.21 8.43
N GLN A 182 13.72 6.08 9.42
CA GLN A 182 15.03 6.60 9.80
C GLN A 182 15.78 5.44 10.45
N LYS A 183 16.60 4.76 9.68
CA LYS A 183 17.49 3.73 10.23
C LYS A 183 18.33 4.35 11.31
N ARG A 184 18.44 3.72 12.47
CA ARG A 184 19.37 4.09 13.55
C ARG A 184 20.79 4.38 13.06
N ILE A 185 21.19 3.83 11.92
CA ILE A 185 22.47 4.09 11.25
C ILE A 185 22.59 5.54 10.80
N SER A 186 21.51 6.20 10.37
CA SER A 186 21.54 7.61 10.02
C SER A 186 21.55 8.51 11.23
N GLU A 187 20.95 8.09 12.33
CA GLU A 187 21.06 8.82 13.61
C GLU A 187 22.49 8.78 14.14
N ASN A 188 23.16 7.65 14.07
CA ASN A 188 24.56 7.53 14.47
C ASN A 188 25.52 8.29 13.55
N GLN A 189 25.14 8.54 12.29
CA GLN A 189 25.91 9.40 11.38
C GLN A 189 25.66 10.88 11.60
N LEU A 190 24.49 11.23 12.09
CA LEU A 190 24.15 12.63 12.42
C LEU A 190 24.74 13.07 13.76
N ILE A 191 25.08 12.13 14.62
CA ILE A 191 25.69 12.37 15.95
C ILE A 191 27.23 12.48 15.87
N LYS A 192 27.80 12.15 14.74
CA LYS A 192 29.22 12.30 14.46
C LYS A 192 29.51 13.56 13.66
#